data_dabf06a16e6f40ad98aeead920365874
#
_entry.id   dabf06a16e6f40ad98aeead920365874
#
_cell.length_a   1.000
_cell.length_b   1.000
_cell.length_c   1.000
_cell.angle_alpha   90.00
_cell.angle_beta   90.00
_cell.angle_gamma   90.00
#
_symmetry.space_group_name_H-M   'P 1'
#
loop_
_entity.id
_entity.type
_entity.pdbx_description
1 polymer ?
#
loop_
_entity_poly.entity_id
_entity_poly.type
_entity_poly.pdbx_seq_one_letter_code
_entity_poly.pdbx_strand_id
1 'polypeptide(L)'
;MIDLKNGDCFEILKDITDKSIDLIITDPPYKFENQGGGFYAKNNSTQRFYLDSLKNIKCCEFEPKEFLEKIKPKMKKFYGYFFCNKTLVEEYIRFARENKFQYDVLVMAKSNPIPAYNNHHLSDLEYIIMIREKGSYFSKHKEIDDYRKFYLTSCKKGLHPAEKPVDLLKRFVKVSSKEDDTILDPFMGSGTTGVACKELNRNFIGIELNEKYFEIAKNRIEEVGEVDKNQMILF
;
A
#
# COMPACT_ATOMS: atom_id res chain seq x y z
N MET A 1 -13.04 -9.89 10.54
CA MET A 1 -11.83 -10.40 11.26
C MET A 1 -10.63 -9.53 10.93
N ILE A 2 -9.85 -9.14 11.95
CA ILE A 2 -8.57 -8.45 11.78
C ILE A 2 -7.48 -9.37 12.35
N ASP A 3 -6.50 -9.74 11.53
CA ASP A 3 -5.38 -10.63 11.88
C ASP A 3 -4.06 -9.90 11.57
N LEU A 4 -3.32 -9.52 12.59
CA LEU A 4 -2.08 -8.76 12.47
C LEU A 4 -0.90 -9.62 12.92
N LYS A 5 0.15 -9.66 12.12
CA LYS A 5 1.33 -10.51 12.33
C LYS A 5 2.61 -9.68 12.29
N ASN A 6 3.42 -9.76 13.35
CA ASN A 6 4.74 -9.14 13.36
C ASN A 6 5.80 -10.13 12.90
N GLY A 7 6.53 -9.82 11.85
CA GLY A 7 7.61 -10.65 11.32
C GLY A 7 7.85 -10.51 9.83
N ASP A 8 8.72 -11.37 9.31
CA ASP A 8 9.05 -11.41 7.89
C ASP A 8 7.87 -11.92 7.06
N CYS A 9 7.48 -11.15 6.04
CA CYS A 9 6.31 -11.49 5.23
C CYS A 9 6.51 -12.81 4.44
N PHE A 10 7.73 -13.09 3.98
CA PHE A 10 8.00 -14.31 3.21
C PHE A 10 7.91 -15.58 4.08
N GLU A 11 8.22 -15.48 5.36
CA GLU A 11 8.05 -16.58 6.30
C GLU A 11 6.55 -16.74 6.67
N ILE A 12 5.89 -15.64 7.02
CA ILE A 12 4.48 -15.65 7.43
C ILE A 12 3.55 -16.08 6.28
N LEU A 13 3.87 -15.72 5.04
CA LEU A 13 3.10 -16.14 3.86
C LEU A 13 3.04 -17.67 3.70
N LYS A 14 4.00 -18.43 4.24
CA LYS A 14 3.97 -19.90 4.20
C LYS A 14 2.77 -20.46 4.96
N ASP A 15 2.39 -19.81 6.06
CA ASP A 15 1.31 -20.22 6.96
C ASP A 15 -0.08 -19.72 6.52
N ILE A 16 -0.14 -18.80 5.56
CA ILE A 16 -1.41 -18.35 5.00
C ILE A 16 -1.98 -19.46 4.10
N THR A 17 -3.24 -19.82 4.34
CA THR A 17 -3.95 -20.83 3.57
C THR A 17 -4.03 -20.46 2.09
N ASP A 18 -3.78 -21.41 1.20
CA ASP A 18 -3.92 -21.20 -0.23
C ASP A 18 -5.38 -20.89 -0.59
N LYS A 19 -5.57 -20.01 -1.58
CA LYS A 19 -6.90 -19.57 -2.06
C LYS A 19 -7.80 -19.00 -0.96
N SER A 20 -7.23 -18.33 0.03
CA SER A 20 -7.97 -17.67 1.11
C SER A 20 -8.12 -16.17 0.93
N ILE A 21 -7.29 -15.54 0.12
CA ILE A 21 -7.23 -14.08 -0.07
C ILE A 21 -8.03 -13.66 -1.29
N ASP A 22 -8.84 -12.61 -1.14
CA ASP A 22 -9.66 -12.03 -2.21
C ASP A 22 -8.97 -10.87 -2.92
N LEU A 23 -8.24 -10.03 -2.17
CA LEU A 23 -7.57 -8.83 -2.68
C LEU A 23 -6.25 -8.61 -1.95
N ILE A 24 -5.26 -8.08 -2.67
CA ILE A 24 -4.03 -7.58 -2.07
C ILE A 24 -3.90 -6.07 -2.34
N ILE A 25 -3.55 -5.28 -1.32
CA ILE A 25 -3.24 -3.86 -1.47
C ILE A 25 -1.98 -3.61 -0.66
N THR A 26 -0.88 -3.25 -1.32
CA THR A 26 0.40 -3.22 -0.64
C THR A 26 1.40 -2.24 -1.24
N ASP A 27 2.29 -1.73 -0.40
CA ASP A 27 3.42 -0.86 -0.74
C ASP A 27 4.75 -1.56 -0.34
N PRO A 28 5.24 -2.48 -1.18
CA PRO A 28 6.45 -3.22 -0.87
C PRO A 28 7.68 -2.31 -0.74
N PRO A 29 8.71 -2.68 0.04
CA PRO A 29 9.94 -1.93 0.09
C PRO A 29 10.64 -1.97 -1.27
N TYR A 30 11.05 -0.81 -1.78
CA TYR A 30 11.82 -0.71 -3.01
C TYR A 30 13.07 0.15 -2.80
N LYS A 31 14.14 -0.17 -3.52
CA LYS A 31 15.36 0.63 -3.49
C LYS A 31 15.06 2.03 -4.03
N PHE A 32 15.28 3.03 -3.20
CA PHE A 32 15.39 4.38 -3.72
C PHE A 32 16.73 4.49 -4.44
N GLU A 33 16.72 4.70 -5.76
CA GLU A 33 17.92 5.16 -6.44
C GLU A 33 18.39 6.43 -5.71
N ASN A 34 19.66 6.44 -5.27
CA ASN A 34 20.29 7.63 -4.71
C ASN A 34 20.30 8.72 -5.78
N GLN A 35 19.17 9.43 -5.94
CA GLN A 35 19.13 10.66 -6.70
C GLN A 35 19.89 11.68 -5.86
N GLY A 36 21.18 11.79 -6.15
CA GLY A 36 22.17 12.61 -5.47
C GLY A 36 21.56 13.80 -4.74
N GLY A 37 21.34 13.65 -3.45
CA GLY A 37 20.83 14.71 -2.59
C GLY A 37 21.94 15.75 -2.44
N GLY A 38 22.02 16.65 -3.41
CA GLY A 38 22.93 17.77 -3.41
C GLY A 38 22.82 18.62 -2.15
N PHE A 39 23.52 19.74 -2.12
CA PHE A 39 23.68 20.72 -1.05
C PHE A 39 22.45 20.95 -0.11
N TYR A 40 21.21 20.74 -0.59
CA TYR A 40 19.98 20.88 0.21
C TYR A 40 19.76 19.76 1.26
N ALA A 41 20.18 18.53 0.98
CA ALA A 41 20.01 17.42 1.93
C ALA A 41 20.91 17.57 3.17
N LYS A 42 22.03 18.29 3.06
CA LYS A 42 22.95 18.52 4.17
C LYS A 42 22.40 19.50 5.21
N ASN A 43 21.52 20.43 4.84
CA ASN A 43 21.08 21.55 5.67
C ASN A 43 19.62 21.46 6.16
N ASN A 44 18.86 20.43 5.75
CA ASN A 44 17.45 20.30 6.13
C ASN A 44 17.25 19.12 7.11
N SER A 45 16.99 19.42 8.38
CA SER A 45 16.81 18.44 9.45
C SER A 45 15.69 17.42 9.17
N THR A 46 14.62 17.86 8.51
CA THR A 46 13.47 16.99 8.15
C THR A 46 13.88 15.98 7.07
N GLN A 47 14.67 16.40 6.09
CA GLN A 47 15.13 15.52 5.01
C GLN A 47 16.21 14.55 5.51
N ARG A 48 17.04 14.96 6.47
CA ARG A 48 18.01 14.10 7.13
C ARG A 48 17.33 13.02 7.96
N PHE A 49 16.31 13.38 8.73
CA PHE A 49 15.48 12.43 9.47
C PHE A 49 14.82 11.39 8.54
N TYR A 50 14.29 11.84 7.39
CA TYR A 50 13.70 10.96 6.39
C TYR A 50 14.72 10.00 5.78
N LEU A 51 15.90 10.49 5.40
CA LEU A 51 16.97 9.65 4.84
C LEU A 51 17.55 8.67 5.86
N ASP A 52 17.65 9.07 7.14
CA ASP A 52 18.11 8.18 8.20
C ASP A 52 17.04 7.12 8.55
N SER A 53 15.76 7.46 8.45
CA SER A 53 14.66 6.49 8.57
C SER A 53 14.69 5.45 7.46
N LEU A 54 15.02 5.86 6.22
CA LEU A 54 15.16 4.96 5.08
C LEU A 54 16.38 4.03 5.18
N LYS A 55 17.49 4.48 5.80
CA LYS A 55 18.67 3.63 6.03
C LYS A 55 18.40 2.50 7.03
N ASN A 56 17.48 2.71 7.96
CA ASN A 56 17.10 1.72 8.96
C ASN A 56 16.07 0.71 8.43
N ILE A 57 15.41 1.01 7.31
CA ILE A 57 14.66 0.02 6.55
C ILE A 57 15.72 -0.79 5.82
N LYS A 58 16.01 -2.01 6.27
CA LYS A 58 16.74 -2.99 5.47
C LYS A 58 15.96 -3.13 4.15
N CYS A 59 16.33 -2.32 3.16
CA CYS A 59 15.91 -2.54 1.78
C CYS A 59 16.57 -3.85 1.35
N CYS A 60 15.95 -4.96 1.70
CA CYS A 60 16.23 -6.25 1.10
C CYS A 60 16.16 -6.05 -0.41
N GLU A 61 16.88 -6.86 -1.14
CA GLU A 61 16.70 -6.94 -2.60
C GLU A 61 15.30 -7.46 -2.85
N PHE A 62 14.30 -6.54 -2.82
CA PHE A 62 12.92 -6.87 -3.11
C PHE A 62 12.78 -7.08 -4.61
N GLU A 63 12.42 -8.31 -4.97
CA GLU A 63 12.18 -8.72 -6.35
C GLU A 63 10.67 -8.90 -6.55
N PRO A 64 10.01 -8.01 -7.29
CA PRO A 64 8.57 -8.08 -7.51
C PRO A 64 8.10 -9.43 -8.04
N LYS A 65 8.84 -10.02 -8.97
CA LYS A 65 8.49 -11.32 -9.56
C LYS A 65 8.44 -12.43 -8.51
N GLU A 66 9.48 -12.55 -7.68
CA GLU A 66 9.53 -13.57 -6.63
C GLU A 66 8.36 -13.40 -5.64
N PHE A 67 8.11 -12.17 -5.23
CA PHE A 67 6.99 -11.84 -4.34
C PHE A 67 5.65 -12.22 -4.96
N LEU A 68 5.40 -11.83 -6.22
CA LEU A 68 4.15 -12.09 -6.92
C LEU A 68 3.90 -13.60 -7.10
N GLU A 69 4.94 -14.39 -7.39
CA GLU A 69 4.82 -15.85 -7.48
C GLU A 69 4.50 -16.50 -6.12
N LYS A 70 5.01 -15.95 -5.00
CA LYS A 70 4.70 -16.45 -3.66
C LYS A 70 3.29 -16.13 -3.19
N ILE A 71 2.75 -14.96 -3.56
CA ILE A 71 1.39 -14.59 -3.17
C ILE A 71 0.32 -15.20 -4.08
N LYS A 72 0.64 -15.50 -5.33
CA LYS A 72 -0.30 -16.03 -6.32
C LYS A 72 -1.09 -17.27 -5.83
N PRO A 73 -0.49 -18.30 -5.23
CA PRO A 73 -1.23 -19.45 -4.71
C PRO A 73 -2.17 -19.09 -3.55
N LYS A 74 -1.89 -18.02 -2.80
CA LYS A 74 -2.72 -17.57 -1.67
C LYS A 74 -4.03 -16.91 -2.11
N MET A 75 -4.07 -16.44 -3.36
CA MET A 75 -5.22 -15.72 -3.91
C MET A 75 -6.29 -16.68 -4.44
N LYS A 76 -7.58 -16.40 -4.15
CA LYS A 76 -8.73 -17.09 -4.78
C LYS A 76 -8.75 -16.87 -6.28
N LYS A 77 -8.57 -15.62 -6.68
CA LYS A 77 -8.22 -15.13 -8.02
C LYS A 77 -7.19 -14.04 -7.85
N PHE A 78 -6.21 -13.99 -8.73
CA PHE A 78 -5.19 -12.96 -8.61
C PHE A 78 -5.81 -11.56 -8.79
N TYR A 79 -5.76 -10.75 -7.73
CA TYR A 79 -6.24 -9.37 -7.77
C TYR A 79 -5.46 -8.52 -6.76
N GLY A 80 -4.79 -7.47 -7.25
CA GLY A 80 -4.01 -6.62 -6.36
C GLY A 80 -3.71 -5.23 -6.89
N TYR A 81 -3.38 -4.34 -5.94
CA TYR A 81 -2.83 -3.01 -6.15
C TYR A 81 -1.44 -2.95 -5.50
N PHE A 82 -0.45 -2.68 -6.32
CA PHE A 82 0.96 -2.66 -5.93
C PHE A 82 1.52 -1.26 -6.12
N PHE A 83 1.80 -0.57 -5.03
CA PHE A 83 2.51 0.70 -5.09
C PHE A 83 3.95 0.45 -5.50
N CYS A 84 4.48 1.31 -6.35
CA CYS A 84 5.84 1.17 -6.82
C CYS A 84 6.42 2.49 -7.34
N ASN A 85 7.75 2.54 -7.45
CA ASN A 85 8.43 3.61 -8.18
C ASN A 85 8.44 3.31 -9.70
N LYS A 86 8.88 4.29 -10.49
CA LYS A 86 8.95 4.20 -11.95
C LYS A 86 9.77 3.00 -12.47
N THR A 87 10.78 2.56 -11.72
CA THR A 87 11.70 1.49 -12.15
C THR A 87 11.07 0.10 -12.07
N LEU A 88 10.11 -0.08 -11.17
CA LEU A 88 9.44 -1.37 -10.96
C LEU A 88 8.16 -1.55 -11.81
N VAL A 89 7.65 -0.49 -12.44
CA VAL A 89 6.43 -0.53 -13.25
C VAL A 89 6.50 -1.64 -14.31
N GLU A 90 7.64 -1.75 -14.99
CA GLU A 90 7.83 -2.76 -16.06
C GLU A 90 7.70 -4.18 -15.52
N GLU A 91 8.25 -4.48 -14.35
CA GLU A 91 8.26 -5.83 -13.78
C GLU A 91 6.84 -6.30 -13.42
N TYR A 92 6.03 -5.43 -12.81
CA TYR A 92 4.63 -5.73 -12.52
C TYR A 92 3.82 -5.95 -13.81
N ILE A 93 4.02 -5.11 -14.83
CA ILE A 93 3.34 -5.25 -16.13
C ILE A 93 3.79 -6.54 -16.83
N ARG A 94 5.07 -6.88 -16.77
CA ARG A 94 5.61 -8.13 -17.34
C ARG A 94 4.95 -9.34 -16.71
N PHE A 95 4.90 -9.39 -15.36
CA PHE A 95 4.21 -10.46 -14.65
C PHE A 95 2.73 -10.59 -15.08
N ALA A 96 2.01 -9.46 -15.19
CA ALA A 96 0.62 -9.48 -15.62
C ALA A 96 0.46 -10.08 -17.03
N ARG A 97 1.34 -9.69 -17.98
CA ARG A 97 1.34 -10.20 -19.35
C ARG A 97 1.68 -11.69 -19.44
N GLU A 98 2.72 -12.14 -18.72
CA GLU A 98 3.13 -13.55 -18.67
C GLU A 98 2.00 -14.45 -18.15
N ASN A 99 1.20 -13.96 -17.20
CA ASN A 99 0.06 -14.69 -16.63
C ASN A 99 -1.28 -14.43 -17.36
N LYS A 100 -1.29 -13.62 -18.42
CA LYS A 100 -2.52 -13.23 -19.16
C LYS A 100 -3.55 -12.52 -18.28
N PHE A 101 -3.09 -11.80 -17.27
CA PHE A 101 -3.91 -10.97 -16.40
C PHE A 101 -4.17 -9.61 -17.02
N GLN A 102 -5.30 -9.00 -16.67
CA GLN A 102 -5.57 -7.59 -16.98
C GLN A 102 -4.77 -6.71 -16.02
N TYR A 103 -4.34 -5.55 -16.49
CA TYR A 103 -3.68 -4.56 -15.65
C TYR A 103 -4.07 -3.13 -16.01
N ASP A 104 -3.99 -2.26 -15.03
CA ASP A 104 -4.10 -0.81 -15.18
C ASP A 104 -2.94 -0.12 -14.45
N VAL A 105 -2.51 1.02 -14.97
CA VAL A 105 -1.56 1.91 -14.29
C VAL A 105 -2.34 3.08 -13.70
N LEU A 106 -2.28 3.21 -12.39
CA LEU A 106 -2.86 4.32 -11.65
C LEU A 106 -1.73 5.20 -11.11
N VAL A 107 -2.06 6.47 -10.84
CA VAL A 107 -1.07 7.45 -10.40
C VAL A 107 -1.58 8.21 -9.18
N MET A 108 -0.75 8.25 -8.15
CA MET A 108 -0.91 9.17 -7.03
C MET A 108 0.07 10.33 -7.19
N ALA A 109 -0.47 11.55 -7.32
CA ALA A 109 0.33 12.76 -7.46
C ALA A 109 0.38 13.54 -6.15
N LYS A 110 1.57 14.07 -5.82
CA LYS A 110 1.81 14.90 -4.65
C LYS A 110 1.73 16.37 -5.05
N SER A 111 0.80 17.13 -4.42
CA SER A 111 0.65 18.57 -4.70
C SER A 111 1.78 19.43 -4.10
N ASN A 112 2.54 18.87 -3.16
CA ASN A 112 3.65 19.53 -2.46
C ASN A 112 4.91 18.63 -2.43
N PRO A 113 5.45 18.24 -3.62
CA PRO A 113 6.63 17.39 -3.68
C PRO A 113 7.86 18.11 -3.14
N ILE A 114 8.85 17.34 -2.68
CA ILE A 114 10.15 17.92 -2.29
C ILE A 114 10.85 18.41 -3.54
N PRO A 115 11.27 19.70 -3.61
CA PRO A 115 11.98 20.22 -4.76
C PRO A 115 13.27 19.45 -5.03
N ALA A 116 13.47 19.03 -6.28
CA ALA A 116 14.71 18.41 -6.76
C ALA A 116 15.38 19.34 -7.78
N TYR A 117 16.61 19.79 -7.49
CA TYR A 117 17.35 20.73 -8.32
C TYR A 117 18.41 20.04 -9.19
N ASN A 118 18.12 18.85 -9.72
CA ASN A 118 19.13 18.01 -10.39
C ASN A 118 18.83 17.76 -11.87
N ASN A 119 18.38 18.77 -12.62
CA ASN A 119 18.06 18.64 -14.05
C ASN A 119 17.05 17.52 -14.38
N HIS A 120 16.20 17.14 -13.42
CA HIS A 120 15.14 16.16 -13.54
C HIS A 120 13.79 16.81 -13.26
N HIS A 121 12.74 16.23 -13.80
CA HIS A 121 11.39 16.56 -13.35
C HIS A 121 11.20 16.20 -11.88
N LEU A 122 10.26 16.86 -11.21
CA LEU A 122 9.94 16.56 -9.81
C LEU A 122 9.49 15.10 -9.66
N SER A 123 9.91 14.47 -8.55
CA SER A 123 9.43 13.14 -8.18
C SER A 123 8.10 13.27 -7.42
N ASP A 124 7.09 13.78 -8.12
CA ASP A 124 5.76 14.06 -7.58
C ASP A 124 4.75 12.94 -7.81
N LEU A 125 5.15 11.90 -8.54
CA LEU A 125 4.27 10.78 -8.88
C LEU A 125 4.72 9.49 -8.18
N GLU A 126 3.75 8.77 -7.63
CA GLU A 126 3.86 7.36 -7.26
C GLU A 126 2.93 6.55 -8.15
N TYR A 127 3.43 5.40 -8.62
CA TYR A 127 2.67 4.52 -9.49
C TYR A 127 2.00 3.42 -8.67
N ILE A 128 0.82 2.99 -9.14
CA ILE A 128 0.10 1.88 -8.54
C ILE A 128 -0.31 0.96 -9.69
N ILE A 129 0.21 -0.26 -9.69
CA ILE A 129 -0.14 -1.21 -10.72
C ILE A 129 -1.26 -2.10 -10.20
N MET A 130 -2.45 -1.96 -10.80
CA MET A 130 -3.55 -2.88 -10.58
C MET A 130 -3.38 -4.08 -11.52
N ILE A 131 -3.40 -5.27 -10.96
CA ILE A 131 -3.34 -6.53 -11.73
C ILE A 131 -4.51 -7.40 -11.31
N ARG A 132 -5.28 -7.92 -12.27
CA ARG A 132 -6.40 -8.81 -11.96
C ARG A 132 -6.58 -9.93 -12.95
N GLU A 133 -6.93 -11.09 -12.44
CA GLU A 133 -7.38 -12.24 -13.23
C GLU A 133 -8.79 -12.01 -13.77
N LYS A 134 -9.09 -12.56 -14.95
CA LYS A 134 -10.43 -12.47 -15.57
C LYS A 134 -11.50 -13.05 -14.64
N GLY A 135 -12.57 -12.27 -14.44
CA GLY A 135 -13.70 -12.65 -13.59
C GLY A 135 -13.47 -12.39 -12.10
N SER A 136 -12.44 -11.63 -11.70
CA SER A 136 -12.35 -11.03 -10.39
C SER A 136 -13.47 -10.03 -10.19
N TYR A 137 -13.88 -9.85 -8.92
CA TYR A 137 -14.93 -8.91 -8.58
C TYR A 137 -14.53 -7.47 -8.97
N PHE A 138 -15.47 -6.72 -9.52
CA PHE A 138 -15.34 -5.29 -9.77
C PHE A 138 -16.70 -4.65 -9.52
N SER A 139 -16.76 -3.73 -8.56
CA SER A 139 -18.00 -3.11 -8.14
C SER A 139 -18.67 -2.34 -9.27
N LYS A 140 -20.00 -2.29 -9.25
CA LYS A 140 -20.82 -1.46 -10.14
C LYS A 140 -21.43 -0.27 -9.39
N HIS A 141 -20.76 0.22 -8.34
CA HIS A 141 -21.29 1.37 -7.62
C HIS A 141 -21.22 2.66 -8.46
N LYS A 142 -21.96 3.69 -8.07
CA LYS A 142 -22.25 4.84 -8.94
C LYS A 142 -21.26 6.00 -8.82
N GLU A 143 -20.32 5.94 -7.88
CA GLU A 143 -19.42 7.06 -7.63
C GLU A 143 -18.24 7.03 -8.60
N ILE A 144 -18.30 7.89 -9.61
CA ILE A 144 -17.29 7.96 -10.68
C ILE A 144 -15.88 8.19 -10.14
N ASP A 145 -15.73 8.95 -9.05
CA ASP A 145 -14.43 9.27 -8.49
C ASP A 145 -13.67 8.06 -7.96
N ASP A 146 -14.38 7.01 -7.54
CA ASP A 146 -13.75 5.77 -7.10
C ASP A 146 -13.10 4.98 -8.25
N TYR A 147 -13.49 5.26 -9.50
CA TYR A 147 -12.92 4.62 -10.70
C TYR A 147 -11.80 5.42 -11.38
N ARG A 148 -11.47 6.61 -10.87
CA ARG A 148 -10.41 7.43 -11.44
C ARG A 148 -9.04 6.77 -11.23
N LYS A 149 -8.23 6.78 -12.27
CA LYS A 149 -6.84 6.29 -12.24
C LYS A 149 -5.84 7.31 -11.70
N PHE A 150 -6.30 8.48 -11.32
CA PHE A 150 -5.51 9.57 -10.79
C PHE A 150 -6.02 9.97 -9.40
N TYR A 151 -5.09 10.16 -8.47
CA TYR A 151 -5.37 10.66 -7.11
C TYR A 151 -4.39 11.77 -6.76
N LEU A 152 -4.92 12.94 -6.40
CA LEU A 152 -4.12 14.06 -5.91
C LEU A 152 -4.11 14.07 -4.39
N THR A 153 -2.93 14.12 -3.81
CA THR A 153 -2.75 14.20 -2.36
C THR A 153 -1.73 15.27 -1.99
N SER A 154 -1.79 15.77 -0.76
CA SER A 154 -0.70 16.55 -0.16
C SER A 154 0.06 15.68 0.82
N CYS A 155 1.39 15.69 0.78
CA CYS A 155 2.21 15.05 1.80
C CYS A 155 1.96 15.75 3.12
N LYS A 156 1.24 15.10 4.03
CA LYS A 156 1.10 15.53 5.43
C LYS A 156 2.26 14.94 6.23
N LYS A 157 2.64 15.59 7.32
CA LYS A 157 3.51 14.97 8.33
C LYS A 157 2.68 13.89 9.04
N GLY A 158 2.78 12.65 8.56
CA GLY A 158 2.07 11.50 9.12
C GLY A 158 2.89 10.77 10.18
N LEU A 159 2.31 9.73 10.74
CA LEU A 159 2.96 8.81 11.69
C LEU A 159 4.06 7.98 11.04
N HIS A 160 3.99 7.81 9.72
CA HIS A 160 4.96 7.08 8.91
C HIS A 160 5.37 7.92 7.69
N PRO A 161 6.66 7.97 7.31
CA PRO A 161 7.16 8.77 6.18
C PRO A 161 6.51 8.43 4.83
N ALA A 162 6.05 7.19 4.66
CA ALA A 162 5.44 6.66 3.44
C ALA A 162 3.94 6.36 3.62
N GLU A 163 3.27 7.00 4.59
CA GLU A 163 1.84 6.76 4.83
C GLU A 163 0.99 7.11 3.61
N LYS A 164 0.18 6.15 3.17
CA LYS A 164 -0.76 6.34 2.05
C LYS A 164 -2.07 6.95 2.55
N PRO A 165 -2.78 7.76 1.72
CA PRO A 165 -4.07 8.32 2.09
C PRO A 165 -5.12 7.22 2.30
N VAL A 166 -5.82 7.25 3.44
CA VAL A 166 -6.91 6.29 3.75
C VAL A 166 -7.98 6.30 2.68
N ASP A 167 -8.38 7.49 2.18
CA ASP A 167 -9.42 7.63 1.17
C ASP A 167 -9.06 6.96 -0.15
N LEU A 168 -7.78 6.97 -0.54
CA LEU A 168 -7.33 6.24 -1.71
C LEU A 168 -7.50 4.73 -1.53
N LEU A 169 -7.09 4.20 -0.36
CA LEU A 169 -7.21 2.78 -0.08
C LEU A 169 -8.66 2.34 0.04
N LYS A 170 -9.54 3.17 0.63
CA LYS A 170 -10.98 2.94 0.64
C LYS A 170 -11.57 2.82 -0.77
N ARG A 171 -11.11 3.62 -1.73
CA ARG A 171 -11.54 3.49 -3.14
C ARG A 171 -11.21 2.12 -3.68
N PHE A 172 -9.98 1.64 -3.48
CA PHE A 172 -9.55 0.33 -3.95
C PHE A 172 -10.35 -0.80 -3.30
N VAL A 173 -10.56 -0.72 -1.98
CA VAL A 173 -11.36 -1.69 -1.23
C VAL A 173 -12.80 -1.73 -1.74
N LYS A 174 -13.47 -0.58 -1.90
CA LYS A 174 -14.86 -0.49 -2.39
C LYS A 174 -15.03 -1.07 -3.80
N VAL A 175 -14.09 -0.74 -4.70
CA VAL A 175 -14.18 -1.14 -6.11
C VAL A 175 -13.86 -2.62 -6.29
N SER A 176 -12.97 -3.19 -5.48
CA SER A 176 -12.33 -4.48 -5.75
C SER A 176 -12.67 -5.58 -4.78
N SER A 177 -13.51 -5.32 -3.77
CA SER A 177 -13.92 -6.31 -2.78
C SER A 177 -15.37 -6.13 -2.34
N LYS A 178 -15.95 -7.19 -1.79
CA LYS A 178 -17.25 -7.20 -1.10
C LYS A 178 -17.05 -7.14 0.40
N GLU A 179 -18.12 -6.92 1.15
CA GLU A 179 -18.11 -7.16 2.59
C GLU A 179 -17.69 -8.59 2.89
N ASP A 180 -16.97 -8.78 3.99
CA ASP A 180 -16.38 -10.04 4.44
C ASP A 180 -15.27 -10.64 3.55
N ASP A 181 -14.94 -10.05 2.38
CA ASP A 181 -13.76 -10.45 1.62
C ASP A 181 -12.49 -10.22 2.45
N THR A 182 -11.50 -11.09 2.28
CA THR A 182 -10.21 -11.02 2.98
C THR A 182 -9.19 -10.26 2.16
N ILE A 183 -8.66 -9.18 2.73
CA ILE A 183 -7.65 -8.32 2.12
C ILE A 183 -6.32 -8.54 2.84
N LEU A 184 -5.26 -8.73 2.05
CA LEU A 184 -3.90 -8.91 2.56
C LEU A 184 -3.06 -7.67 2.26
N ASP A 185 -2.30 -7.24 3.27
CA ASP A 185 -1.20 -6.28 3.11
C ASP A 185 0.06 -6.83 3.80
N PRO A 186 0.99 -7.45 3.05
CA PRO A 186 2.19 -8.05 3.63
C PRO A 186 3.28 -7.06 4.01
N PHE A 187 3.06 -5.77 3.77
CA PHE A 187 3.96 -4.66 4.14
C PHE A 187 3.13 -3.49 4.70
N MET A 188 2.30 -3.76 5.74
CA MET A 188 1.24 -2.85 6.16
C MET A 188 1.72 -1.52 6.75
N GLY A 189 3.01 -1.40 7.13
CA GLY A 189 3.57 -0.19 7.71
C GLY A 189 2.76 0.30 8.91
N SER A 190 2.21 1.52 8.81
CA SER A 190 1.35 2.12 9.85
C SER A 190 -0.12 1.68 9.79
N GLY A 191 -0.48 0.66 9.00
CA GLY A 191 -1.78 0.01 9.01
C GLY A 191 -2.90 0.72 8.24
N THR A 192 -2.59 1.61 7.30
CA THR A 192 -3.61 2.38 6.56
C THR A 192 -4.60 1.49 5.80
N THR A 193 -4.11 0.39 5.18
CA THR A 193 -4.97 -0.61 4.52
C THR A 193 -5.93 -1.26 5.52
N GLY A 194 -5.43 -1.59 6.71
CA GLY A 194 -6.25 -2.18 7.78
C GLY A 194 -7.35 -1.25 8.29
N VAL A 195 -7.05 0.06 8.43
CA VAL A 195 -8.05 1.09 8.75
C VAL A 195 -9.15 1.10 7.69
N ALA A 196 -8.79 1.17 6.40
CA ALA A 196 -9.76 1.17 5.31
C ALA A 196 -10.62 -0.10 5.30
N CYS A 197 -10.03 -1.27 5.57
CA CYS A 197 -10.75 -2.54 5.64
C CYS A 197 -11.75 -2.58 6.80
N LYS A 198 -11.34 -2.13 8.00
CA LYS A 198 -12.20 -2.11 9.18
C LYS A 198 -13.39 -1.16 9.00
N GLU A 199 -13.17 0.04 8.47
CA GLU A 199 -14.25 1.00 8.20
C GLU A 199 -15.26 0.50 7.16
N LEU A 200 -14.83 -0.39 6.28
CA LEU A 200 -15.66 -0.90 5.18
C LEU A 200 -16.15 -2.36 5.42
N ASN A 201 -15.98 -2.91 6.61
CA ASN A 201 -16.39 -4.28 6.97
C ASN A 201 -15.74 -5.36 6.11
N ARG A 202 -14.42 -5.24 5.86
CA ARG A 202 -13.62 -6.31 5.22
C ARG A 202 -12.78 -7.02 6.27
N ASN A 203 -12.48 -8.29 6.02
CA ASN A 203 -11.46 -9.00 6.76
C ASN A 203 -10.08 -8.51 6.32
N PHE A 204 -9.15 -8.43 7.25
CA PHE A 204 -7.81 -7.92 6.98
C PHE A 204 -6.75 -8.83 7.59
N ILE A 205 -5.73 -9.14 6.80
CA ILE A 205 -4.48 -9.75 7.26
C ILE A 205 -3.37 -8.75 6.96
N GLY A 206 -2.71 -8.28 8.03
CA GLY A 206 -1.60 -7.32 7.91
C GLY A 206 -0.31 -7.91 8.46
N ILE A 207 0.81 -7.74 7.72
CA ILE A 207 2.13 -8.18 8.16
C ILE A 207 3.05 -6.96 8.20
N GLU A 208 3.83 -6.83 9.26
CA GLU A 208 4.83 -5.79 9.41
C GLU A 208 6.07 -6.34 10.12
N LEU A 209 7.23 -6.13 9.52
CA LEU A 209 8.51 -6.61 10.05
C LEU A 209 8.97 -5.80 11.26
N ASN A 210 8.77 -4.48 11.22
CA ASN A 210 9.23 -3.56 12.25
C ASN A 210 8.23 -3.51 13.41
N GLU A 211 8.63 -3.97 14.58
CA GLU A 211 7.78 -4.03 15.78
C GLU A 211 7.15 -2.68 16.14
N LYS A 212 7.90 -1.58 16.02
CA LYS A 212 7.37 -0.23 16.31
C LYS A 212 6.25 0.16 15.37
N TYR A 213 6.39 -0.10 14.05
CA TYR A 213 5.33 0.18 13.08
C TYR A 213 4.16 -0.79 13.24
N PHE A 214 4.43 -2.04 13.61
CA PHE A 214 3.41 -3.02 13.95
C PHE A 214 2.51 -2.52 15.09
N GLU A 215 3.08 -2.05 16.20
CA GLU A 215 2.30 -1.53 17.33
C GLU A 215 1.51 -0.25 16.95
N ILE A 216 2.09 0.63 16.13
CA ILE A 216 1.38 1.80 15.60
C ILE A 216 0.17 1.35 14.76
N ALA A 217 0.36 0.39 13.86
CA ALA A 217 -0.70 -0.13 13.01
C ALA A 217 -1.82 -0.77 13.82
N LYS A 218 -1.47 -1.58 14.81
CA LYS A 218 -2.39 -2.28 15.70
C LYS A 218 -3.28 -1.28 16.43
N ASN A 219 -2.70 -0.32 17.14
CA ASN A 219 -3.43 0.70 17.88
C ASN A 219 -4.37 1.50 16.95
N ARG A 220 -3.87 1.93 15.81
CA ARG A 220 -4.62 2.71 14.83
C ARG A 220 -5.81 1.95 14.25
N ILE A 221 -5.67 0.67 13.98
CA ILE A 221 -6.76 -0.18 13.49
C ILE A 221 -7.76 -0.47 14.61
N GLU A 222 -7.30 -0.69 15.85
CA GLU A 222 -8.17 -0.92 17.01
C GLU A 222 -9.07 0.29 17.31
N GLU A 223 -8.55 1.51 17.21
CA GLU A 223 -9.27 2.77 17.44
C GLU A 223 -10.40 3.03 16.44
N VAL A 224 -10.41 2.40 15.26
CA VAL A 224 -11.51 2.54 14.30
C VAL A 224 -12.82 2.01 14.90
N GLY A 225 -13.83 2.88 14.97
CA GLY A 225 -15.16 2.54 15.52
C GLY A 225 -15.35 2.82 17.02
N GLU A 226 -14.31 3.23 17.77
CA GLU A 226 -14.49 3.68 19.15
C GLU A 226 -14.97 5.15 19.22
N VAL A 227 -14.59 5.98 18.26
CA VAL A 227 -14.92 7.41 18.21
C VAL A 227 -16.43 7.62 17.98
N ASP A 228 -17.09 6.76 17.21
CA ASP A 228 -18.53 6.92 16.93
C ASP A 228 -19.45 6.67 18.14
N LYS A 229 -19.01 5.90 19.13
CA LYS A 229 -19.81 5.66 20.36
C LYS A 229 -19.87 6.90 21.26
N ASN A 230 -18.85 7.75 21.22
CA ASN A 230 -18.81 8.96 22.04
C ASN A 230 -19.49 10.17 21.38
N GLN A 231 -19.69 10.19 20.07
CA GLN A 231 -20.43 11.24 19.37
C GLN A 231 -21.97 11.05 19.44
N MET A 232 -22.46 9.85 19.70
CA MET A 232 -23.89 9.58 19.86
C MET A 232 -24.48 10.01 21.23
N ILE A 233 -23.66 10.50 22.16
CA ILE A 233 -24.11 10.91 23.51
C ILE A 233 -24.36 12.43 23.60
N LEU A 234 -24.17 13.19 22.53
CA LEU A 234 -24.29 14.66 22.52
C LEU A 234 -25.41 15.22 21.63
N PHE A 235 -26.48 14.45 21.36
CA PHE A 235 -27.72 14.98 20.80
C PHE A 235 -28.95 14.43 21.50
#